data_74db73655b33c095b205768b2e82dbdf
#
_entry.id   74db73655b33c095b205768b2e82dbdf
#
_cell.length_a   1.000
_cell.length_b   1.000
_cell.length_c   1.000
_cell.angle_alpha   90.00
_cell.angle_beta   90.00
_cell.angle_gamma   90.00
#
_symmetry.space_group_name_H-M   'P 1'
#
loop_
_entity.id
_entity.type
_entity.pdbx_description
1 polymer ?
#
loop_
_entity_poly.entity_id
_entity_poly.type
_entity_poly.pdbx_seq_one_letter_code
_entity_poly.pdbx_strand_id
1 'polypeptide(L)'
;GGDIAHAKTEMSPELIQEISWFLTECAKLREVVLITGNHDCNLNNNYRLDVLTPIIENLNNSRIHYLRDTGVYPIHNLTFCVYSIMDNQKNWPDGKDVKGENTICLFHGPVNDSQTDIGYTVSSNSFTSDMFDGFDMAMMGDIHKRQTIGGSHIAYCGSMIQQNHGETLDRHGYLLWDIPTRTFTEHDIQNDYGFYTLDVNNGIVPDVFDMPKKPRLRVRISNTDPSQIKRAITEIKKKYKVQEFTVTRMDTLSKRKVGDFDNKLAIGNVRDVEFQNELIKDYLERQYLA
;
A
#
# COMPACT_ATOMS: atom_id res chain seq x y z
N GLY A 1 0.67 -8.11 -6.57
CA GLY A 1 0.07 -6.88 -7.08
C GLY A 1 1.04 -5.70 -7.12
N GLY A 2 2.38 -5.92 -7.14
CA GLY A 2 3.39 -4.85 -7.07
C GLY A 2 3.69 -4.40 -5.64
N ASP A 3 4.62 -3.43 -5.49
CA ASP A 3 5.08 -2.86 -4.23
C ASP A 3 5.62 -3.92 -3.24
N ILE A 4 6.48 -4.78 -3.76
CA ILE A 4 7.21 -5.77 -2.95
C ILE A 4 8.30 -5.08 -2.12
N ALA A 5 8.93 -4.06 -2.70
CA ALA A 5 9.89 -3.19 -2.00
C ALA A 5 9.30 -1.79 -1.78
N HIS A 6 9.92 -1.00 -0.89
CA HIS A 6 9.45 0.37 -0.62
C HIS A 6 10.39 1.46 -1.16
N ALA A 7 11.64 1.13 -1.35
CA ALA A 7 12.70 2.14 -1.47
C ALA A 7 13.10 2.51 -2.90
N LYS A 8 12.35 2.14 -3.91
CA LYS A 8 12.54 2.48 -5.35
C LYS A 8 13.93 2.17 -5.91
N THR A 9 15.00 2.64 -5.26
CA THR A 9 16.38 2.54 -5.74
C THR A 9 17.39 2.30 -4.63
N GLU A 10 16.96 2.25 -3.37
CA GLU A 10 17.82 2.04 -2.20
C GLU A 10 17.35 0.79 -1.45
N MET A 11 18.16 -0.24 -1.51
CA MET A 11 17.87 -1.53 -0.89
C MET A 11 18.92 -1.87 0.15
N SER A 12 18.52 -2.15 1.39
CA SER A 12 19.44 -2.73 2.34
C SER A 12 19.72 -4.20 2.01
N PRO A 13 20.89 -4.73 2.39
CA PRO A 13 21.18 -6.16 2.23
C PRO A 13 20.14 -7.07 2.87
N GLU A 14 19.62 -6.68 4.04
CA GLU A 14 18.58 -7.43 4.75
C GLU A 14 17.28 -7.47 3.95
N LEU A 15 16.86 -6.35 3.35
CA LEU A 15 15.65 -6.31 2.54
C LEU A 15 15.78 -7.18 1.28
N ILE A 16 16.95 -7.18 0.63
CA ILE A 16 17.23 -8.07 -0.50
C ILE A 16 17.10 -9.54 -0.07
N GLN A 17 17.66 -9.88 1.09
CA GLN A 17 17.59 -11.22 1.65
C GLN A 17 16.15 -11.64 1.95
N GLU A 18 15.37 -10.77 2.59
CA GLU A 18 13.97 -11.05 2.92
C GLU A 18 13.09 -11.22 1.68
N ILE A 19 13.25 -10.37 0.66
CA ILE A 19 12.52 -10.53 -0.60
C ILE A 19 12.90 -11.84 -1.29
N SER A 20 14.18 -12.14 -1.36
CA SER A 20 14.69 -13.37 -1.97
C SER A 20 14.15 -14.62 -1.26
N TRP A 21 14.17 -14.61 0.07
CA TRP A 21 13.61 -15.67 0.89
C TRP A 21 12.10 -15.81 0.67
N PHE A 22 11.35 -14.71 0.76
CA PHE A 22 9.89 -14.72 0.61
C PHE A 22 9.46 -15.29 -0.75
N LEU A 23 10.04 -14.81 -1.84
CA LEU A 23 9.73 -15.29 -3.19
C LEU A 23 10.09 -16.76 -3.36
N THR A 24 11.23 -17.19 -2.78
CA THR A 24 11.65 -18.60 -2.82
C THR A 24 10.69 -19.50 -2.04
N GLU A 25 10.25 -19.09 -0.85
CA GLU A 25 9.28 -19.87 -0.05
C GLU A 25 7.92 -19.96 -0.77
N CYS A 26 7.43 -18.85 -1.35
CA CYS A 26 6.22 -18.88 -2.16
C CYS A 26 6.35 -19.84 -3.36
N ALA A 27 7.49 -19.79 -4.06
CA ALA A 27 7.77 -20.64 -5.22
C ALA A 27 7.87 -22.14 -4.88
N LYS A 28 8.22 -22.50 -3.66
CA LYS A 28 8.16 -23.91 -3.19
C LYS A 28 6.72 -24.44 -3.15
N LEU A 29 5.77 -23.56 -2.90
CA LEU A 29 4.36 -23.92 -2.77
C LEU A 29 3.65 -23.96 -4.13
N ARG A 30 3.75 -22.88 -4.92
CA ARG A 30 3.05 -22.72 -6.20
C ARG A 30 3.83 -21.76 -7.12
N GLU A 31 3.40 -21.66 -8.38
CA GLU A 31 3.84 -20.61 -9.30
C GLU A 31 3.60 -19.23 -8.67
N VAL A 32 4.55 -18.34 -8.84
CA VAL A 32 4.51 -16.96 -8.35
C VAL A 32 4.48 -16.03 -9.55
N VAL A 33 3.44 -15.22 -9.66
CA VAL A 33 3.32 -14.18 -10.69
C VAL A 33 3.42 -12.83 -10.02
N LEU A 34 4.34 -11.98 -10.51
CA LEU A 34 4.61 -10.65 -9.97
C LEU A 34 4.49 -9.60 -11.06
N ILE A 35 4.01 -8.42 -10.70
CA ILE A 35 4.10 -7.19 -11.50
C ILE A 35 4.86 -6.11 -10.74
N THR A 36 5.31 -5.08 -11.43
CA THR A 36 5.99 -3.92 -10.83
C THR A 36 4.99 -2.98 -10.18
N GLY A 37 5.28 -2.54 -8.96
CA GLY A 37 4.59 -1.43 -8.31
C GLY A 37 5.39 -0.12 -8.34
N ASN A 38 4.78 0.99 -7.98
CA ASN A 38 5.40 2.32 -8.03
C ASN A 38 6.50 2.50 -6.97
N HIS A 39 6.54 1.67 -5.94
CA HIS A 39 7.62 1.60 -4.96
C HIS A 39 8.75 0.66 -5.37
N ASP A 40 8.55 -0.20 -6.35
CA ASP A 40 9.58 -1.09 -6.88
C ASP A 40 10.47 -0.41 -7.94
N CYS A 41 10.03 0.70 -8.54
CA CYS A 41 10.70 1.36 -9.66
C CYS A 41 10.74 2.89 -9.52
N ASN A 42 11.53 3.54 -10.36
CA ASN A 42 11.55 4.99 -10.49
C ASN A 42 10.77 5.42 -11.74
N LEU A 43 9.51 5.81 -11.57
CA LEU A 43 8.64 6.24 -12.66
C LEU A 43 9.14 7.47 -13.43
N ASN A 44 9.99 8.30 -12.81
CA ASN A 44 10.61 9.45 -13.47
C ASN A 44 11.81 9.07 -14.34
N ASN A 45 12.24 7.82 -14.32
CA ASN A 45 13.36 7.33 -15.12
C ASN A 45 13.17 5.86 -15.50
N ASN A 46 12.37 5.62 -16.52
CA ASN A 46 12.03 4.28 -17.02
C ASN A 46 13.22 3.50 -17.61
N TYR A 47 14.35 4.16 -17.88
CA TYR A 47 15.59 3.50 -18.29
C TYR A 47 16.34 2.85 -17.12
N ARG A 48 16.01 3.24 -15.89
CA ARG A 48 16.61 2.64 -14.71
C ARG A 48 15.94 1.29 -14.41
N LEU A 49 16.77 0.30 -14.02
CA LEU A 49 16.24 -0.97 -13.52
C LEU A 49 15.40 -0.73 -12.26
N ASP A 50 14.31 -1.46 -12.16
CA ASP A 50 13.57 -1.62 -10.92
C ASP A 50 14.36 -2.50 -9.91
N VAL A 51 13.94 -2.50 -8.66
CA VAL A 51 14.66 -3.22 -7.61
C VAL A 51 14.43 -4.74 -7.64
N LEU A 52 13.37 -5.21 -8.27
CA LEU A 52 13.00 -6.62 -8.31
C LEU A 52 13.76 -7.39 -9.40
N THR A 53 13.99 -6.76 -10.56
CA THR A 53 14.67 -7.40 -11.70
C THR A 53 15.97 -8.12 -11.28
N PRO A 54 16.97 -7.47 -10.65
CA PRO A 54 18.21 -8.14 -10.30
C PRO A 54 18.04 -9.24 -9.25
N ILE A 55 17.07 -9.11 -8.36
CA ILE A 55 16.77 -10.14 -7.35
C ILE A 55 16.22 -11.39 -8.03
N ILE A 56 15.22 -11.22 -8.91
CA ILE A 56 14.52 -12.34 -9.55
C ILE A 56 15.44 -13.05 -10.55
N GLU A 57 16.22 -12.30 -11.31
CA GLU A 57 17.25 -12.87 -12.21
C GLU A 57 18.27 -13.72 -11.46
N ASN A 58 18.74 -13.24 -10.29
CA ASN A 58 19.68 -13.99 -9.47
C ASN A 58 19.06 -15.22 -8.82
N LEU A 59 17.78 -15.21 -8.47
CA LEU A 59 17.07 -16.38 -7.96
C LEU A 59 16.99 -17.49 -8.98
N ASN A 60 16.92 -17.14 -10.28
CA ASN A 60 16.87 -18.06 -11.42
C ASN A 60 15.90 -19.23 -11.21
N ASN A 61 14.70 -18.94 -10.69
CA ASN A 61 13.69 -19.93 -10.33
C ASN A 61 12.56 -19.89 -11.37
N SER A 62 12.42 -20.98 -12.14
CA SER A 62 11.43 -21.09 -13.23
C SER A 62 9.96 -20.99 -12.78
N ARG A 63 9.70 -21.08 -11.47
CA ARG A 63 8.35 -20.90 -10.91
C ARG A 63 8.05 -19.47 -10.48
N ILE A 64 8.97 -18.53 -10.73
CA ILE A 64 8.77 -17.10 -10.46
C ILE A 64 8.67 -16.37 -11.80
N HIS A 65 7.47 -15.90 -12.13
CA HIS A 65 7.15 -15.16 -13.34
C HIS A 65 7.06 -13.67 -13.01
N TYR A 66 8.09 -12.91 -13.33
CA TYR A 66 8.08 -11.46 -13.17
C TYR A 66 7.62 -10.82 -14.49
N LEU A 67 6.39 -10.37 -14.50
CA LEU A 67 5.74 -9.75 -15.65
C LEU A 67 5.89 -8.22 -15.55
N ARG A 68 7.08 -7.74 -15.85
CA ARG A 68 7.48 -6.34 -15.68
C ARG A 68 6.82 -5.42 -16.71
N ASP A 69 6.77 -5.86 -17.95
CA ASP A 69 6.38 -5.03 -19.08
C ASP A 69 4.91 -5.25 -19.44
N THR A 70 4.31 -4.27 -20.14
CA THR A 70 2.98 -4.44 -20.73
C THR A 70 2.97 -5.59 -21.73
N GLY A 71 2.00 -6.48 -21.62
CA GLY A 71 1.91 -7.62 -22.52
C GLY A 71 0.90 -8.67 -22.10
N VAL A 72 0.77 -9.70 -22.94
CA VAL A 72 -0.08 -10.86 -22.71
C VAL A 72 0.79 -12.07 -22.48
N TYR A 73 0.60 -12.73 -21.34
CA TYR A 73 1.46 -13.79 -20.83
C TYR A 73 0.62 -15.05 -20.51
N PRO A 74 0.60 -16.04 -21.38
CA PRO A 74 -0.03 -17.32 -21.07
C PRO A 74 0.85 -18.12 -20.09
N ILE A 75 0.27 -18.48 -18.95
CA ILE A 75 0.92 -19.32 -17.93
C ILE A 75 -0.09 -20.41 -17.57
N HIS A 76 0.21 -21.64 -17.95
CA HIS A 76 -0.69 -22.80 -17.83
C HIS A 76 -2.05 -22.52 -18.50
N ASN A 77 -3.14 -22.67 -17.78
CA ASN A 77 -4.52 -22.42 -18.22
C ASN A 77 -5.02 -21.00 -17.88
N LEU A 78 -4.11 -20.06 -17.58
CA LEU A 78 -4.41 -18.67 -17.30
C LEU A 78 -3.72 -17.78 -18.32
N THR A 79 -4.38 -16.71 -18.72
CA THR A 79 -3.84 -15.70 -19.60
C THR A 79 -3.76 -14.37 -18.85
N PHE A 80 -2.56 -14.00 -18.41
CA PHE A 80 -2.34 -12.72 -17.76
C PHE A 80 -2.12 -11.62 -18.79
N CYS A 81 -2.79 -10.49 -18.62
CA CYS A 81 -2.51 -9.26 -19.32
C CYS A 81 -2.02 -8.22 -18.32
N VAL A 82 -0.81 -7.70 -18.52
CA VAL A 82 -0.22 -6.71 -17.62
C VAL A 82 -0.38 -5.32 -18.21
N TYR A 83 -0.99 -4.44 -17.43
CA TYR A 83 -0.98 -3.00 -17.64
C TYR A 83 0.14 -2.41 -16.80
N SER A 84 1.35 -2.39 -17.35
CA SER A 84 2.53 -1.94 -16.64
C SER A 84 2.47 -0.43 -16.37
N ILE A 85 2.71 -0.05 -15.12
CA ILE A 85 2.83 1.37 -14.72
C ILE A 85 4.08 2.05 -15.29
N MET A 86 5.02 1.28 -15.80
CA MET A 86 6.23 1.80 -16.45
C MET A 86 5.99 2.14 -17.91
N ASP A 87 4.82 1.82 -18.46
CA ASP A 87 4.47 2.03 -19.87
C ASP A 87 3.34 3.04 -20.03
N ASN A 88 3.21 3.58 -21.21
CA ASN A 88 2.12 4.49 -21.54
C ASN A 88 0.80 3.74 -21.72
N GLN A 89 -0.28 4.22 -21.12
CA GLN A 89 -1.62 3.62 -21.22
C GLN A 89 -2.05 3.30 -22.65
N LYS A 90 -1.67 4.11 -23.63
CA LYS A 90 -2.01 3.88 -25.05
C LYS A 90 -1.41 2.59 -25.64
N ASN A 91 -0.42 1.99 -24.96
CA ASN A 91 0.19 0.74 -25.34
C ASN A 91 -0.49 -0.48 -24.69
N TRP A 92 -1.42 -0.25 -23.77
CA TRP A 92 -2.14 -1.32 -23.11
C TRP A 92 -3.12 -2.00 -24.08
N PRO A 93 -3.14 -3.34 -24.13
CA PRO A 93 -4.09 -4.07 -24.98
C PRO A 93 -5.54 -3.80 -24.57
N ASP A 94 -6.46 -3.69 -25.53
CA ASP A 94 -7.89 -3.75 -25.22
C ASP A 94 -8.22 -5.17 -24.75
N GLY A 95 -8.88 -5.31 -23.58
CA GLY A 95 -9.25 -6.61 -23.02
C GLY A 95 -10.09 -7.46 -23.97
N LYS A 96 -10.89 -6.85 -24.86
CA LYS A 96 -11.70 -7.53 -25.88
C LYS A 96 -10.84 -8.21 -26.96
N ASP A 97 -9.62 -7.73 -27.16
CA ASP A 97 -8.69 -8.28 -28.13
C ASP A 97 -7.76 -9.36 -27.52
N VAL A 98 -7.68 -9.44 -26.19
CA VAL A 98 -6.88 -10.46 -25.49
C VAL A 98 -7.54 -11.83 -25.67
N LYS A 99 -6.80 -12.73 -26.31
CA LYS A 99 -7.26 -14.11 -26.57
C LYS A 99 -6.59 -15.06 -25.57
N GLY A 100 -7.38 -15.96 -25.03
CA GLY A 100 -6.90 -16.98 -24.09
C GLY A 100 -8.03 -17.49 -23.18
N GLU A 101 -7.69 -18.48 -22.37
CA GLU A 101 -8.59 -18.98 -21.33
C GLU A 101 -8.31 -18.22 -20.04
N ASN A 102 -9.39 -17.92 -19.29
CA ASN A 102 -9.31 -17.27 -17.98
C ASN A 102 -8.41 -16.02 -18.03
N THR A 103 -8.87 -15.02 -18.77
CA THR A 103 -8.12 -13.76 -18.96
C THR A 103 -8.13 -12.91 -17.70
N ILE A 104 -6.93 -12.58 -17.19
CA ILE A 104 -6.75 -11.84 -15.93
C ILE A 104 -5.93 -10.59 -16.22
N CYS A 105 -6.52 -9.41 -16.00
CA CYS A 105 -5.75 -8.18 -16.02
C CYS A 105 -5.02 -7.99 -14.69
N LEU A 106 -3.73 -7.71 -14.74
CA LEU A 106 -2.92 -7.31 -13.60
C LEU A 106 -2.57 -5.82 -13.73
N PHE A 107 -2.93 -5.05 -12.72
CA PHE A 107 -2.70 -3.61 -12.69
C PHE A 107 -2.27 -3.14 -11.31
N HIS A 108 -1.31 -2.21 -11.25
CA HIS A 108 -0.90 -1.54 -10.04
C HIS A 108 -1.12 -0.03 -10.20
N GLY A 109 -2.12 0.49 -9.55
CA GLY A 109 -2.43 1.92 -9.61
C GLY A 109 -3.84 2.24 -9.13
N PRO A 110 -4.13 3.52 -8.88
CA PRO A 110 -5.45 3.96 -8.40
C PRO A 110 -6.45 4.00 -9.56
N VAL A 111 -7.64 3.49 -9.31
CA VAL A 111 -8.80 3.55 -10.22
C VAL A 111 -9.87 4.42 -9.57
N ASN A 112 -10.61 5.19 -10.38
CA ASN A 112 -11.71 6.03 -9.87
C ASN A 112 -12.70 5.19 -9.06
N ASP A 113 -13.29 5.81 -8.05
CA ASP A 113 -14.18 5.23 -7.05
C ASP A 113 -13.49 4.32 -6.01
N SER A 114 -12.18 4.03 -6.17
CA SER A 114 -11.43 3.36 -5.11
C SER A 114 -11.28 4.25 -3.87
N GLN A 115 -11.25 3.63 -2.70
CA GLN A 115 -11.18 4.32 -1.42
C GLN A 115 -9.95 3.89 -0.63
N THR A 116 -9.32 4.84 0.03
CA THR A 116 -8.31 4.56 1.05
C THR A 116 -8.97 4.31 2.42
N ASP A 117 -8.23 3.76 3.39
CA ASP A 117 -8.75 3.54 4.75
C ASP A 117 -9.13 4.82 5.48
N ILE A 118 -8.48 5.94 5.16
CA ILE A 118 -8.82 7.27 5.71
C ILE A 118 -10.08 7.89 5.07
N GLY A 119 -10.75 7.18 4.16
CA GLY A 119 -12.00 7.63 3.54
C GLY A 119 -11.83 8.53 2.31
N TYR A 120 -10.60 8.73 1.83
CA TYR A 120 -10.39 9.41 0.55
C TYR A 120 -10.87 8.53 -0.61
N THR A 121 -11.68 9.10 -1.51
CA THR A 121 -12.14 8.43 -2.73
C THR A 121 -11.41 9.03 -3.94
N VAL A 122 -10.79 8.19 -4.74
CA VAL A 122 -10.16 8.58 -6.00
C VAL A 122 -11.24 9.01 -6.99
N SER A 123 -11.20 10.24 -7.47
CA SER A 123 -12.28 10.81 -8.30
C SER A 123 -11.82 11.60 -9.53
N SER A 124 -10.52 11.78 -9.72
CA SER A 124 -10.00 12.62 -10.80
C SER A 124 -8.89 11.94 -11.60
N ASN A 125 -8.88 10.63 -11.61
CA ASN A 125 -7.92 9.85 -12.37
C ASN A 125 -8.42 9.58 -13.80
N SER A 126 -7.51 9.37 -14.71
CA SER A 126 -7.79 8.85 -16.06
C SER A 126 -8.14 7.35 -16.08
N PHE A 127 -7.89 6.64 -14.98
CA PHE A 127 -8.16 5.21 -14.86
C PHE A 127 -9.55 4.97 -14.28
N THR A 128 -10.40 4.33 -15.05
CA THR A 128 -11.78 3.97 -14.70
C THR A 128 -11.98 2.47 -14.83
N SER A 129 -13.00 1.90 -14.20
CA SER A 129 -13.20 0.45 -14.17
C SER A 129 -13.46 -0.17 -15.55
N ASP A 130 -13.93 0.62 -16.53
CA ASP A 130 -14.15 0.20 -17.92
C ASP A 130 -12.86 -0.17 -18.66
N MET A 131 -11.70 0.27 -18.18
CA MET A 131 -10.40 -0.18 -18.73
C MET A 131 -10.20 -1.69 -18.62
N PHE A 132 -10.96 -2.35 -17.74
CA PHE A 132 -10.91 -3.80 -17.54
C PHE A 132 -11.99 -4.58 -18.33
N ASP A 133 -12.78 -3.88 -19.14
CA ASP A 133 -13.79 -4.52 -19.98
C ASP A 133 -13.18 -5.55 -20.92
N GLY A 134 -13.78 -6.72 -20.99
CA GLY A 134 -13.32 -7.83 -21.82
C GLY A 134 -12.43 -8.85 -21.11
N PHE A 135 -11.93 -8.54 -19.89
CA PHE A 135 -11.25 -9.53 -19.05
C PHE A 135 -12.24 -10.31 -18.18
N ASP A 136 -11.90 -11.55 -17.90
CA ASP A 136 -12.67 -12.38 -16.95
C ASP A 136 -12.52 -11.86 -15.51
N MET A 137 -11.33 -11.37 -15.16
CA MET A 137 -11.01 -10.82 -13.84
C MET A 137 -9.95 -9.72 -13.94
N ALA A 138 -9.95 -8.79 -12.96
CA ALA A 138 -8.86 -7.85 -12.76
C ALA A 138 -8.39 -7.91 -11.30
N MET A 139 -7.09 -8.17 -11.13
CA MET A 139 -6.43 -8.26 -9.83
C MET A 139 -5.50 -7.06 -9.67
N MET A 140 -5.82 -6.19 -8.71
CA MET A 140 -5.18 -4.89 -8.58
C MET A 140 -4.36 -4.76 -7.29
N GLY A 141 -3.28 -3.96 -7.36
CA GLY A 141 -2.48 -3.47 -6.25
C GLY A 141 -2.50 -1.95 -6.13
N ASP A 142 -1.71 -1.38 -5.22
CA ASP A 142 -1.56 0.05 -4.87
C ASP A 142 -2.50 0.53 -3.76
N ILE A 143 -3.79 0.28 -3.85
CA ILE A 143 -4.74 0.67 -2.81
C ILE A 143 -4.76 -0.39 -1.69
N HIS A 144 -4.39 0.03 -0.47
CA HIS A 144 -4.23 -0.88 0.66
C HIS A 144 -5.56 -1.36 1.25
N LYS A 145 -6.65 -0.65 0.98
CA LYS A 145 -8.00 -1.06 1.37
C LYS A 145 -8.54 -2.12 0.40
N ARG A 146 -8.86 -3.30 0.93
CA ARG A 146 -9.49 -4.38 0.18
C ARG A 146 -10.89 -3.97 -0.28
N GLN A 147 -11.16 -4.03 -1.59
CA GLN A 147 -12.41 -3.59 -2.18
C GLN A 147 -12.59 -4.05 -3.62
N THR A 148 -13.84 -4.05 -4.09
CA THR A 148 -14.20 -4.21 -5.51
C THR A 148 -14.52 -2.87 -6.15
N ILE A 149 -14.28 -2.76 -7.47
CA ILE A 149 -14.55 -1.55 -8.26
C ILE A 149 -15.34 -1.92 -9.50
N GLY A 150 -16.51 -1.31 -9.70
CA GLY A 150 -17.32 -1.52 -10.91
C GLY A 150 -18.00 -2.89 -11.04
N GLY A 151 -17.43 -3.93 -10.42
CA GLY A 151 -17.96 -5.29 -10.47
C GLY A 151 -17.24 -6.23 -9.53
N SER A 152 -17.83 -7.38 -9.21
CA SER A 152 -17.27 -8.38 -8.28
C SER A 152 -15.99 -9.09 -8.80
N HIS A 153 -15.73 -8.98 -10.09
CA HIS A 153 -14.57 -9.59 -10.76
C HIS A 153 -13.37 -8.65 -10.89
N ILE A 154 -13.47 -7.41 -10.35
CA ILE A 154 -12.42 -6.40 -10.34
C ILE A 154 -12.14 -6.03 -8.88
N ALA A 155 -10.96 -6.36 -8.35
CA ALA A 155 -10.69 -6.14 -6.94
C ALA A 155 -9.25 -5.75 -6.61
N TYR A 156 -9.12 -4.85 -5.63
CA TYR A 156 -7.89 -4.64 -4.89
C TYR A 156 -7.76 -5.68 -3.78
N CYS A 157 -6.62 -6.35 -3.72
CA CYS A 157 -6.34 -7.31 -2.65
C CYS A 157 -6.09 -6.62 -1.30
N GLY A 158 -5.78 -5.32 -1.31
CA GLY A 158 -5.32 -4.60 -0.13
C GLY A 158 -3.89 -4.96 0.26
N SER A 159 -3.44 -4.48 1.41
CA SER A 159 -2.16 -4.84 1.99
C SER A 159 -2.26 -6.09 2.87
N MET A 160 -1.16 -6.85 2.98
CA MET A 160 -1.12 -8.07 3.80
C MET A 160 -1.13 -7.78 5.30
N ILE A 161 -0.59 -6.62 5.68
CA ILE A 161 -0.59 -6.10 7.06
C ILE A 161 -0.76 -4.57 6.98
N GLN A 162 -1.14 -3.95 8.08
CA GLN A 162 -1.21 -2.49 8.19
C GLN A 162 0.13 -1.84 7.86
N GLN A 163 0.15 -0.84 6.98
CA GLN A 163 1.35 -0.17 6.48
C GLN A 163 1.64 1.17 7.17
N ASN A 164 0.62 1.83 7.72
CA ASN A 164 0.77 3.14 8.36
C ASN A 164 -0.34 3.42 9.39
N HIS A 165 -0.21 4.56 10.10
CA HIS A 165 -1.17 4.99 11.13
C HIS A 165 -2.54 5.46 10.58
N GLY A 166 -2.71 5.59 9.30
CA GLY A 166 -3.98 5.97 8.66
C GLY A 166 -4.85 4.78 8.30
N GLU A 167 -4.31 3.57 8.36
CA GLU A 167 -5.05 2.35 8.05
C GLU A 167 -5.70 1.73 9.27
N THR A 168 -6.76 0.94 9.07
CA THR A 168 -7.37 0.14 10.14
C THR A 168 -6.42 -0.94 10.62
N LEU A 169 -6.68 -1.50 11.81
CA LEU A 169 -5.90 -2.63 12.35
C LEU A 169 -6.34 -3.99 11.80
N ASP A 170 -7.51 -4.05 11.24
CA ASP A 170 -8.17 -5.24 10.73
C ASP A 170 -8.30 -5.23 9.20
N ARG A 171 -8.77 -6.36 8.66
CA ARG A 171 -9.04 -6.55 7.23
C ARG A 171 -7.81 -6.49 6.33
N HIS A 172 -6.64 -6.84 6.85
CA HIS A 172 -5.40 -7.03 6.09
C HIS A 172 -5.19 -8.51 5.77
N GLY A 173 -4.76 -8.81 4.55
CA GLY A 173 -4.56 -10.19 4.13
C GLY A 173 -4.52 -10.36 2.61
N TYR A 174 -5.28 -11.33 2.09
CA TYR A 174 -5.28 -11.66 0.68
C TYR A 174 -6.66 -12.08 0.17
N LEU A 175 -6.80 -12.13 -1.15
CA LEU A 175 -7.96 -12.66 -1.85
C LEU A 175 -7.63 -14.04 -2.41
N LEU A 176 -8.47 -15.03 -2.12
CA LEU A 176 -8.42 -16.34 -2.77
C LEU A 176 -9.46 -16.39 -3.87
N TRP A 177 -9.01 -16.37 -5.12
CA TRP A 177 -9.87 -16.37 -6.28
C TRP A 177 -10.25 -17.79 -6.71
N ASP A 178 -11.53 -17.99 -6.97
CA ASP A 178 -12.08 -19.14 -7.68
C ASP A 178 -12.18 -18.76 -9.16
N ILE A 179 -11.29 -19.28 -9.98
CA ILE A 179 -11.20 -18.92 -11.39
C ILE A 179 -12.46 -19.33 -12.18
N PRO A 180 -12.99 -20.56 -12.03
CA PRO A 180 -14.21 -20.97 -12.73
C PRO A 180 -15.43 -20.08 -12.47
N THR A 181 -15.60 -19.63 -11.24
CA THR A 181 -16.75 -18.79 -10.85
C THR A 181 -16.47 -17.29 -10.96
N ARG A 182 -15.21 -16.91 -11.17
CA ARG A 182 -14.74 -15.50 -11.22
C ARG A 182 -15.09 -14.72 -9.94
N THR A 183 -15.05 -15.42 -8.80
CA THR A 183 -15.32 -14.85 -7.48
C THR A 183 -14.12 -15.04 -6.57
N PHE A 184 -14.12 -14.37 -5.42
CA PHE A 184 -13.08 -14.54 -4.43
C PHE A 184 -13.63 -14.62 -3.01
N THR A 185 -12.82 -15.15 -2.11
CA THR A 185 -13.01 -15.07 -0.66
C THR A 185 -11.91 -14.24 -0.03
N GLU A 186 -12.26 -13.46 0.99
CA GLU A 186 -11.33 -12.65 1.75
C GLU A 186 -10.72 -13.46 2.90
N HIS A 187 -9.41 -13.39 3.06
CA HIS A 187 -8.67 -14.05 4.12
C HIS A 187 -7.80 -13.06 4.86
N ASP A 188 -8.03 -12.90 6.16
CA ASP A 188 -7.23 -12.01 7.00
C ASP A 188 -5.99 -12.72 7.54
N ILE A 189 -4.87 -12.02 7.55
CA ILE A 189 -3.62 -12.50 8.15
C ILE A 189 -3.52 -11.99 9.58
N GLN A 190 -3.56 -12.91 10.53
CA GLN A 190 -3.34 -12.59 11.94
C GLN A 190 -1.87 -12.29 12.20
N ASN A 191 -1.59 -11.14 12.78
CA ASN A 191 -0.24 -10.77 13.17
C ASN A 191 -0.21 -9.96 14.47
N ASP A 192 0.95 -9.89 15.12
CA ASP A 192 1.13 -9.19 16.38
C ASP A 192 1.56 -7.72 16.19
N TYR A 193 1.92 -7.31 14.96
CA TYR A 193 2.42 -5.98 14.65
C TYR A 193 1.29 -5.05 14.17
N GLY A 194 1.44 -3.77 14.40
CA GLY A 194 0.53 -2.77 13.84
C GLY A 194 0.94 -1.36 14.25
N PHE A 195 0.39 -0.37 13.56
CA PHE A 195 0.54 1.04 13.87
C PHE A 195 -0.60 1.46 14.80
N TYR A 196 -0.29 2.05 15.94
CA TYR A 196 -1.29 2.51 16.90
C TYR A 196 -1.05 3.95 17.31
N THR A 197 -2.11 4.74 17.43
CA THR A 197 -2.04 6.11 17.93
C THR A 197 -2.68 6.17 19.30
N LEU A 198 -1.90 6.57 20.31
CA LEU A 198 -2.33 6.70 21.70
C LEU A 198 -2.41 8.18 22.10
N ASP A 199 -3.57 8.62 22.55
CA ASP A 199 -3.76 9.98 23.03
C ASP A 199 -3.54 10.06 24.53
N VAL A 200 -2.55 10.85 24.95
CA VAL A 200 -2.25 11.17 26.35
C VAL A 200 -2.66 12.60 26.63
N ASN A 201 -3.63 12.78 27.49
CA ASN A 201 -4.12 14.10 27.92
C ASN A 201 -3.93 14.29 29.43
N ASN A 202 -3.44 15.46 29.83
CA ASN A 202 -3.13 15.77 31.26
C ASN A 202 -2.20 14.73 31.92
N GLY A 203 -1.32 14.10 31.15
CA GLY A 203 -0.38 13.07 31.61
C GLY A 203 -1.02 11.71 31.93
N ILE A 204 -2.28 11.51 31.57
CA ILE A 204 -3.02 10.27 31.83
C ILE A 204 -2.81 9.33 30.61
N VAL A 205 -2.26 8.14 30.85
CA VAL A 205 -2.14 7.06 29.88
C VAL A 205 -3.43 6.25 29.90
N PRO A 206 -4.20 6.22 28.80
CA PRO A 206 -5.44 5.45 28.78
C PRO A 206 -5.18 3.94 28.79
N ASP A 207 -6.14 3.19 29.30
CA ASP A 207 -6.21 1.76 29.10
C ASP A 207 -6.81 1.48 27.72
N VAL A 208 -6.09 0.69 26.92
CA VAL A 208 -6.53 0.28 25.57
C VAL A 208 -6.46 -1.24 25.45
N PHE A 209 -7.45 -1.81 24.78
CA PHE A 209 -7.62 -3.27 24.68
C PHE A 209 -7.41 -3.79 23.26
N ASP A 210 -7.43 -2.90 22.27
CA ASP A 210 -7.31 -3.18 20.83
C ASP A 210 -5.91 -2.93 20.27
N MET A 211 -4.96 -2.53 21.13
CA MET A 211 -3.57 -2.29 20.71
C MET A 211 -2.90 -3.61 20.28
N PRO A 212 -2.19 -3.64 19.14
CA PRO A 212 -1.37 -4.77 18.74
C PRO A 212 -0.36 -5.17 19.83
N LYS A 213 0.01 -6.45 19.91
CA LYS A 213 0.98 -6.91 20.93
C LYS A 213 2.38 -6.30 20.75
N LYS A 214 2.73 -5.93 19.51
CA LYS A 214 4.01 -5.32 19.12
C LYS A 214 3.76 -4.03 18.31
N PRO A 215 3.26 -2.97 18.96
CA PRO A 215 2.84 -1.76 18.25
C PRO A 215 4.02 -0.91 17.81
N ARG A 216 3.90 -0.31 16.64
CA ARG A 216 4.58 0.94 16.27
C ARG A 216 3.72 2.08 16.78
N LEU A 217 4.15 2.68 17.88
CA LEU A 217 3.30 3.57 18.68
C LEU A 217 3.57 5.03 18.39
N ARG A 218 2.54 5.76 17.98
CA ARG A 218 2.53 7.22 17.97
C ARG A 218 1.79 7.71 19.20
N VAL A 219 2.47 8.45 20.07
CA VAL A 219 1.85 9.08 21.24
C VAL A 219 1.60 10.55 20.94
N ARG A 220 0.33 10.95 20.97
CA ARG A 220 -0.07 12.36 20.88
C ARG A 220 -0.33 12.88 22.28
N ILE A 221 0.36 13.97 22.64
CA ILE A 221 0.33 14.53 24.00
C ILE A 221 -0.30 15.91 23.95
N SER A 222 -1.31 16.13 24.80
CA SER A 222 -1.99 17.41 24.98
C SER A 222 -2.09 17.78 26.46
N ASN A 223 -2.11 19.08 26.78
CA ASN A 223 -2.31 19.62 28.11
C ASN A 223 -1.43 18.97 29.21
N THR A 224 -0.18 18.67 28.90
CA THR A 224 0.71 17.84 29.72
C THR A 224 2.03 18.55 29.97
N ASP A 225 2.46 18.71 31.19
CA ASP A 225 3.75 19.31 31.52
C ASP A 225 4.92 18.31 31.25
N PRO A 226 6.19 18.83 31.19
CA PRO A 226 7.34 17.98 30.86
C PRO A 226 7.58 16.83 31.84
N SER A 227 7.23 17.02 33.14
CA SER A 227 7.42 15.99 34.17
C SER A 227 6.40 14.86 34.01
N GLN A 228 5.18 15.20 33.68
CA GLN A 228 4.09 14.27 33.39
C GLN A 228 4.36 13.52 32.12
N ILE A 229 4.90 14.18 31.07
CA ILE A 229 5.30 13.51 29.81
C ILE A 229 6.31 12.40 30.10
N LYS A 230 7.36 12.70 30.89
CA LYS A 230 8.37 11.69 31.23
C LYS A 230 7.77 10.49 31.97
N ARG A 231 6.84 10.72 32.89
CA ARG A 231 6.11 9.66 33.60
C ARG A 231 5.27 8.82 32.65
N ALA A 232 4.47 9.46 31.80
CA ALA A 232 3.61 8.78 30.82
C ALA A 232 4.42 7.90 29.86
N ILE A 233 5.55 8.42 29.33
CA ILE A 233 6.45 7.64 28.46
C ILE A 233 7.01 6.42 29.20
N THR A 234 7.41 6.57 30.47
CA THR A 234 7.93 5.46 31.27
C THR A 234 6.86 4.40 31.51
N GLU A 235 5.64 4.83 31.80
CA GLU A 235 4.48 3.96 31.99
C GLU A 235 4.15 3.18 30.72
N ILE A 236 4.05 3.86 29.57
CA ILE A 236 3.77 3.26 28.26
C ILE A 236 4.82 2.17 27.94
N LYS A 237 6.12 2.49 28.08
CA LYS A 237 7.20 1.54 27.81
C LYS A 237 7.19 0.33 28.76
N LYS A 238 6.70 0.49 29.97
CA LYS A 238 6.53 -0.60 30.94
C LYS A 238 5.32 -1.48 30.60
N LYS A 239 4.25 -0.86 30.12
CA LYS A 239 2.96 -1.52 29.89
C LYS A 239 2.92 -2.27 28.55
N TYR A 240 3.56 -1.72 27.51
CA TYR A 240 3.47 -2.22 26.13
C TYR A 240 4.84 -2.63 25.56
N LYS A 241 4.87 -3.70 24.77
CA LYS A 241 6.07 -4.15 24.03
C LYS A 241 6.24 -3.33 22.75
N VAL A 242 6.53 -2.05 22.89
CA VAL A 242 6.60 -1.11 21.77
C VAL A 242 7.79 -1.41 20.87
N GLN A 243 7.56 -1.56 19.57
CA GLN A 243 8.61 -1.77 18.55
C GLN A 243 9.24 -0.45 18.13
N GLU A 244 8.38 0.55 17.88
CA GLU A 244 8.77 1.89 17.48
C GLU A 244 7.95 2.90 18.28
N PHE A 245 8.56 4.03 18.64
CA PHE A 245 7.94 5.00 19.53
C PHE A 245 8.19 6.41 19.06
N THR A 246 7.12 7.11 18.70
CA THR A 246 7.15 8.53 18.35
C THR A 246 6.28 9.35 19.29
N VAL A 247 6.69 10.58 19.62
CA VAL A 247 5.94 11.48 20.48
C VAL A 247 5.67 12.78 19.75
N THR A 248 4.39 13.16 19.66
CA THR A 248 3.95 14.43 19.06
C THR A 248 3.21 15.27 20.11
N ARG A 249 3.66 16.51 20.30
CA ARG A 249 2.96 17.48 21.16
C ARG A 249 1.91 18.22 20.35
N MET A 250 0.65 18.11 20.76
CA MET A 250 -0.46 18.76 20.08
C MET A 250 -0.60 20.25 20.47
N ASP A 251 -0.18 20.64 21.68
CA ASP A 251 -0.31 22.02 22.18
C ASP A 251 0.61 23.02 21.46
N THR A 252 1.70 22.56 20.86
CA THR A 252 2.65 23.40 20.11
C THR A 252 2.14 23.83 18.75
N LEU A 253 1.12 23.17 18.22
CA LEU A 253 0.51 23.52 16.94
C LEU A 253 -0.40 24.77 17.05
N SER A 254 -0.96 25.04 18.24
CA SER A 254 -1.86 26.20 18.46
C SER A 254 -1.14 27.52 18.79
N LYS A 255 0.18 27.52 19.09
CA LYS A 255 0.94 28.68 19.53
C LYS A 255 1.96 29.24 18.54
N ARG A 256 2.16 28.60 17.39
CA ARG A 256 2.96 29.22 16.33
C ARG A 256 2.13 30.31 15.65
N LYS A 257 2.32 31.56 16.12
CA LYS A 257 1.95 32.73 15.32
C LYS A 257 2.64 32.59 13.96
N VAL A 258 1.85 32.57 12.93
CA VAL A 258 2.30 32.63 11.54
C VAL A 258 3.04 33.93 11.36
N GLY A 259 4.37 33.89 11.39
CA GLY A 259 5.19 34.95 10.84
C GLY A 259 5.17 34.79 9.33
N ASP A 260 5.06 35.91 8.63
CA ASP A 260 4.99 36.04 7.18
C ASP A 260 6.02 35.18 6.42
N PHE A 261 5.70 33.92 6.23
CA PHE A 261 6.32 33.07 5.23
C PHE A 261 5.20 32.36 4.47
N ASP A 262 5.26 32.49 3.17
CA ASP A 262 4.41 31.81 2.19
C ASP A 262 4.56 30.28 2.30
N ASN A 263 4.04 29.72 3.37
CA ASN A 263 4.10 28.31 3.70
C ASN A 263 2.73 27.67 3.52
N LYS A 264 2.32 27.48 2.28
CA LYS A 264 1.20 26.59 1.96
C LYS A 264 1.42 25.15 2.49
N LEU A 265 2.64 24.79 2.83
CA LEU A 265 3.03 23.47 3.37
C LEU A 265 3.02 23.39 4.91
N ALA A 266 2.94 24.50 5.64
CA ALA A 266 3.17 24.46 7.10
C ALA A 266 1.89 24.51 7.94
N ILE A 267 0.71 24.74 7.39
CA ILE A 267 -0.45 25.12 8.19
C ILE A 267 -1.78 24.55 7.67
N GLY A 268 -1.73 23.51 6.87
CA GLY A 268 -2.92 22.70 6.77
C GLY A 268 -3.15 22.05 8.13
N ASN A 269 -4.30 22.33 8.69
CA ASN A 269 -4.73 21.66 9.90
C ASN A 269 -4.75 20.16 9.56
N VAL A 270 -3.83 19.38 10.14
CA VAL A 270 -3.73 17.92 9.90
C VAL A 270 -5.05 17.19 10.25
N ARG A 271 -6.00 17.90 10.83
CA ARG A 271 -7.37 17.47 11.10
C ARG A 271 -8.37 17.88 10.03
N ASP A 272 -7.96 18.71 9.07
CA ASP A 272 -8.82 19.12 7.97
C ASP A 272 -8.79 18.03 6.90
N VAL A 273 -9.89 17.33 6.75
CA VAL A 273 -10.07 16.25 5.77
C VAL A 273 -9.85 16.79 4.34
N GLU A 274 -10.25 18.02 4.06
CA GLU A 274 -10.02 18.69 2.78
C GLU A 274 -8.52 18.85 2.50
N PHE A 275 -7.76 19.32 3.49
CA PHE A 275 -6.31 19.49 3.36
C PHE A 275 -5.59 18.14 3.21
N GLN A 276 -6.01 17.11 3.94
CA GLN A 276 -5.46 15.75 3.78
C GLN A 276 -5.77 15.21 2.39
N ASN A 277 -6.97 15.43 1.90
CA ASN A 277 -7.38 15.04 0.56
C ASN A 277 -6.60 15.79 -0.53
N GLU A 278 -6.31 17.09 -0.36
CA GLU A 278 -5.44 17.84 -1.27
C GLU A 278 -4.01 17.32 -1.27
N LEU A 279 -3.44 16.97 -0.10
CA LEU A 279 -2.10 16.37 -0.01
C LEU A 279 -2.03 15.01 -0.67
N ILE A 280 -3.04 14.17 -0.46
CA ILE A 280 -3.13 12.85 -1.09
C ILE A 280 -3.31 12.99 -2.59
N LYS A 281 -4.15 13.91 -3.04
CA LYS A 281 -4.36 14.21 -4.46
C LYS A 281 -3.05 14.69 -5.11
N ASP A 282 -2.36 15.65 -4.51
CA ASP A 282 -1.06 16.15 -4.99
C ASP A 282 0.00 15.03 -5.02
N TYR A 283 -0.01 14.14 -4.02
CA TYR A 283 0.87 12.97 -3.99
C TYR A 283 0.56 12.00 -5.13
N LEU A 284 -0.71 11.67 -5.34
CA LEU A 284 -1.13 10.76 -6.40
C LEU A 284 -0.86 11.38 -7.80
N GLU A 285 -1.16 12.66 -7.98
CA GLU A 285 -0.87 13.38 -9.24
C GLU A 285 0.63 13.37 -9.55
N ARG A 286 1.49 13.59 -8.57
CA ARG A 286 2.96 13.54 -8.76
C ARG A 286 3.49 12.15 -9.04
N GLN A 287 2.85 11.10 -8.55
CA GLN A 287 3.29 9.73 -8.75
C GLN A 287 2.83 9.15 -10.10
N TYR A 288 1.68 9.59 -10.62
CA TYR A 288 1.01 8.96 -11.76
C TYR A 288 0.76 9.88 -12.96
N LEU A 289 0.91 11.20 -12.83
CA LEU A 289 0.64 12.18 -13.89
C LEU A 289 1.86 13.03 -14.27
N ALA A 290 2.98 12.89 -13.59
CA ALA A 290 4.29 13.45 -13.94
C ALA A 290 5.13 12.40 -14.64
#